data_5240fe0b461faa7daea4747a593c0a17
#
_entry.id   5240fe0b461faa7daea4747a593c0a17
#
_cell.length_a   1.000
_cell.length_b   1.000
_cell.length_c   1.000
_cell.angle_alpha   90.00
_cell.angle_beta   90.00
_cell.angle_gamma   90.00
#
_symmetry.space_group_name_H-M   'P 1'
#
loop_
_entity.id
_entity.type
_entity.pdbx_description
1 polymer ?
#
loop_
_entity_poly.entity_id
_entity_poly.type
_entity_poly.pdbx_seq_one_letter_code
_entity_poly.pdbx_strand_id
1 'polypeptide(L)'
;MDGPASTLGEVTNDPYALATDAATALRSATGVESFDVALVMGSGWVPAADAIGETVAEIPVTDLPGFAPPAVAGHAGRVRAVRTESGKNALIFLGRTHLYEGRGVEPVVHGVRTAVRAGARTVVLTNAAGGLRPETQEVGEAVLISDHINLTGANPITGATFVDLTEVYSRRLRDLVRGVEPTMTEGVYVAFRGPTYETPAEIQMCRVLGGDMVGMSTVLEAVAAREAGAEVLGISLVTNPGAGLVGKPLNHEEVLQVGRTTAARMGVLLAGIVNKL
;
A
#
# COMPACT_ATOMS: atom_id res chain seq x y z
N MET A 1 8.39 -42.29 -39.18
CA MET A 1 8.84 -42.48 -37.76
C MET A 1 8.76 -41.12 -37.11
N ASP A 2 7.57 -40.83 -36.56
CA ASP A 2 7.30 -39.56 -35.90
C ASP A 2 7.65 -39.75 -34.43
N GLY A 3 8.66 -39.02 -33.96
CA GLY A 3 9.01 -38.95 -32.53
C GLY A 3 8.02 -38.09 -31.79
N PRO A 4 7.69 -38.40 -30.54
CA PRO A 4 6.76 -37.61 -29.76
C PRO A 4 7.37 -36.23 -29.46
N ALA A 5 6.63 -35.18 -29.84
CA ALA A 5 6.92 -33.80 -29.40
C ALA A 5 6.83 -33.74 -27.87
N SER A 6 7.95 -33.47 -27.24
CA SER A 6 8.04 -33.14 -25.82
C SER A 6 7.27 -31.86 -25.58
N THR A 7 6.06 -31.95 -25.01
CA THR A 7 5.38 -30.81 -24.37
C THR A 7 6.13 -30.45 -23.13
N LEU A 8 7.11 -29.54 -23.29
CA LEU A 8 7.60 -28.76 -22.16
C LEU A 8 6.38 -27.96 -21.67
N GLY A 9 5.90 -28.31 -20.47
CA GLY A 9 4.84 -27.56 -19.81
C GLY A 9 5.26 -26.09 -19.73
N GLU A 10 4.50 -25.22 -20.41
CA GLU A 10 4.57 -23.79 -20.17
C GLU A 10 4.33 -23.61 -18.67
N VAL A 11 5.34 -23.17 -17.95
CA VAL A 11 5.17 -22.62 -16.62
C VAL A 11 4.35 -21.36 -16.85
N THR A 12 3.03 -21.48 -16.71
CA THR A 12 2.12 -20.34 -16.79
C THR A 12 2.48 -19.44 -15.62
N ASN A 13 3.15 -18.32 -15.91
CA ASN A 13 3.41 -17.24 -14.96
C ASN A 13 2.09 -16.48 -14.70
N ASP A 14 1.05 -17.20 -14.33
CA ASP A 14 -0.22 -16.61 -13.94
C ASP A 14 -0.04 -15.92 -12.57
N PRO A 15 -0.11 -14.57 -12.51
CA PRO A 15 0.10 -13.82 -11.28
C PRO A 15 -0.94 -14.15 -10.20
N TYR A 16 -2.11 -14.62 -10.58
CA TYR A 16 -3.16 -15.02 -9.62
C TYR A 16 -2.88 -16.39 -9.00
N ALA A 17 -2.39 -17.34 -9.81
CA ALA A 17 -1.92 -18.63 -9.30
C ALA A 17 -0.74 -18.43 -8.34
N LEU A 18 0.23 -17.60 -8.73
CA LEU A 18 1.39 -17.29 -7.91
C LEU A 18 1.02 -16.64 -6.56
N ALA A 19 0.01 -15.75 -6.56
CA ALA A 19 -0.51 -15.16 -5.33
C ALA A 19 -1.23 -16.21 -4.44
N THR A 20 -1.85 -17.22 -5.04
CA THR A 20 -2.49 -18.34 -4.32
C THR A 20 -1.44 -19.22 -3.65
N ASP A 21 -0.35 -19.53 -4.36
CA ASP A 21 0.78 -20.29 -3.82
C ASP A 21 1.46 -19.53 -2.67
N ALA A 22 1.66 -18.22 -2.84
CA ALA A 22 2.19 -17.34 -1.79
C ALA A 22 1.28 -17.32 -0.55
N ALA A 23 -0.03 -17.23 -0.73
CA ALA A 23 -0.99 -17.27 0.38
C ALA A 23 -0.97 -18.61 1.12
N THR A 24 -0.78 -19.71 0.41
CA THR A 24 -0.64 -21.05 0.99
C THR A 24 0.65 -21.18 1.80
N ALA A 25 1.78 -20.74 1.24
CA ALA A 25 3.06 -20.70 1.94
C ALA A 25 2.99 -19.80 3.18
N LEU A 26 2.34 -18.64 3.08
CA LEU A 26 2.14 -17.69 4.17
C LEU A 26 1.37 -18.33 5.34
N ARG A 27 0.22 -18.98 5.06
CA ARG A 27 -0.56 -19.70 6.10
C ARG A 27 0.27 -20.77 6.78
N SER A 28 1.00 -21.56 6.01
CA SER A 28 1.87 -22.62 6.54
C SER A 28 2.99 -22.06 7.43
N ALA A 29 3.65 -20.97 6.98
CA ALA A 29 4.77 -20.38 7.71
C ALA A 29 4.35 -19.63 8.98
N THR A 30 3.14 -19.05 9.00
CA THR A 30 2.65 -18.28 10.15
C THR A 30 1.78 -19.10 11.11
N GLY A 31 1.24 -20.25 10.68
CA GLY A 31 0.25 -21.02 11.41
C GLY A 31 -1.13 -20.34 11.47
N VAL A 32 -1.35 -19.27 10.70
CA VAL A 32 -2.62 -18.52 10.65
C VAL A 32 -3.39 -18.93 9.41
N GLU A 33 -4.54 -19.56 9.58
CA GLU A 33 -5.33 -20.09 8.46
C GLU A 33 -6.02 -19.03 7.62
N SER A 34 -6.41 -17.91 8.23
CA SER A 34 -7.07 -16.80 7.54
C SER A 34 -6.76 -15.47 8.21
N PHE A 35 -6.61 -14.44 7.40
CA PHE A 35 -6.43 -13.06 7.85
C PHE A 35 -7.72 -12.26 7.61
N ASP A 36 -8.03 -11.36 8.54
CA ASP A 36 -9.21 -10.47 8.45
C ASP A 36 -8.87 -9.18 7.70
N VAL A 37 -7.67 -8.68 7.91
CA VAL A 37 -7.18 -7.42 7.37
C VAL A 37 -5.72 -7.53 6.95
N ALA A 38 -5.36 -6.83 5.88
CA ALA A 38 -3.96 -6.64 5.50
C ALA A 38 -3.58 -5.15 5.55
N LEU A 39 -2.37 -4.86 6.01
CA LEU A 39 -1.79 -3.52 6.01
C LEU A 39 -0.51 -3.53 5.19
N VAL A 40 -0.35 -2.52 4.33
CA VAL A 40 0.90 -2.27 3.61
C VAL A 40 1.54 -1.01 4.19
N MET A 41 2.66 -1.21 4.89
CA MET A 41 3.38 -0.12 5.55
C MET A 41 4.31 0.55 4.54
N GLY A 42 3.97 1.78 4.16
CA GLY A 42 4.79 2.60 3.26
C GLY A 42 5.98 3.24 3.96
N SER A 43 6.71 4.08 3.22
CA SER A 43 7.84 4.85 3.75
C SER A 43 7.42 5.65 4.98
N GLY A 44 8.18 5.53 6.06
CA GLY A 44 7.90 6.19 7.35
C GLY A 44 6.87 5.49 8.24
N TRP A 45 6.14 4.46 7.76
CA TRP A 45 5.08 3.80 8.54
C TRP A 45 5.52 2.53 9.26
N VAL A 46 6.63 1.90 8.86
CA VAL A 46 7.07 0.61 9.43
C VAL A 46 7.15 0.62 10.96
N PRO A 47 7.67 1.66 11.63
CA PRO A 47 7.70 1.68 13.10
C PRO A 47 6.32 1.70 13.77
N ALA A 48 5.27 2.15 13.08
CA ALA A 48 3.91 2.15 13.60
C ALA A 48 3.29 0.74 13.68
N ALA A 49 3.87 -0.24 12.98
CA ALA A 49 3.38 -1.61 12.96
C ALA A 49 3.42 -2.30 14.34
N ASP A 50 4.34 -1.90 15.22
CA ASP A 50 4.54 -2.51 16.52
C ASP A 50 3.37 -2.25 17.51
N ALA A 51 2.54 -1.24 17.22
CA ALA A 51 1.38 -0.89 18.06
C ALA A 51 0.10 -1.64 17.67
N ILE A 52 0.08 -2.40 16.54
CA ILE A 52 -1.16 -2.98 15.99
C ILE A 52 -1.64 -4.19 16.80
N GLY A 53 -0.73 -4.92 17.43
CA GLY A 53 -1.07 -6.07 18.27
C GLY A 53 0.13 -6.98 18.53
N GLU A 54 -0.14 -8.18 19.05
CA GLU A 54 0.89 -9.16 19.37
C GLU A 54 1.38 -9.88 18.10
N THR A 55 2.70 -9.93 17.89
CA THR A 55 3.29 -10.64 16.76
C THR A 55 3.18 -12.15 16.97
N VAL A 56 2.47 -12.82 16.06
CA VAL A 56 2.35 -14.29 16.01
C VAL A 56 3.54 -14.90 15.27
N ALA A 57 3.88 -14.32 14.12
CA ALA A 57 5.02 -14.74 13.30
C ALA A 57 5.51 -13.57 12.43
N GLU A 58 6.80 -13.60 12.11
CA GLU A 58 7.39 -12.65 11.15
C GLU A 58 8.39 -13.38 10.26
N ILE A 59 8.18 -13.32 8.94
CA ILE A 59 8.96 -14.05 7.94
C ILE A 59 9.51 -13.10 6.87
N PRO A 60 10.67 -13.41 6.25
CA PRO A 60 11.15 -12.69 5.08
C PRO A 60 10.14 -12.84 3.93
N VAL A 61 9.86 -11.77 3.17
CA VAL A 61 8.99 -11.89 1.99
C VAL A 61 9.62 -12.81 0.92
N THR A 62 10.93 -12.91 0.88
CA THR A 62 11.67 -13.77 -0.05
C THR A 62 11.45 -15.27 0.18
N ASP A 63 10.90 -15.66 1.31
CA ASP A 63 10.52 -17.04 1.59
C ASP A 63 9.14 -17.39 1.00
N LEU A 64 8.45 -16.40 0.45
CA LEU A 64 7.14 -16.55 -0.18
C LEU A 64 7.27 -16.56 -1.72
N PRO A 65 6.56 -17.44 -2.43
CA PRO A 65 6.55 -17.47 -3.88
C PRO A 65 6.22 -16.09 -4.49
N GLY A 66 6.96 -15.68 -5.52
CA GLY A 66 6.72 -14.46 -6.28
C GLY A 66 7.16 -13.16 -5.64
N PHE A 67 7.59 -13.17 -4.39
CA PHE A 67 8.16 -11.99 -3.75
C PHE A 67 9.64 -11.82 -4.06
N ALA A 68 10.07 -10.58 -4.18
CA ALA A 68 11.46 -10.18 -4.34
C ALA A 68 11.89 -9.28 -3.17
N PRO A 69 13.19 -9.24 -2.83
CA PRO A 69 13.67 -8.34 -1.80
C PRO A 69 13.37 -6.88 -2.20
N PRO A 70 12.97 -6.01 -1.26
CA PRO A 70 12.74 -4.60 -1.55
C PRO A 70 14.04 -3.90 -1.92
N ALA A 71 13.95 -2.92 -2.82
CA ALA A 71 15.09 -2.10 -3.24
C ALA A 71 15.16 -0.76 -2.47
N VAL A 72 14.10 -0.38 -1.76
CA VAL A 72 13.98 0.94 -1.11
C VAL A 72 14.47 0.86 0.34
N ALA A 73 15.33 1.81 0.74
CA ALA A 73 15.78 1.95 2.12
C ALA A 73 14.59 2.22 3.07
N GLY A 74 14.58 1.55 4.23
CA GLY A 74 13.48 1.65 5.19
C GLY A 74 12.34 0.63 5.00
N HIS A 75 12.37 -0.15 3.92
CA HIS A 75 11.47 -1.30 3.73
C HIS A 75 12.16 -2.56 4.26
N ALA A 76 11.59 -3.21 5.27
CA ALA A 76 12.23 -4.33 5.94
C ALA A 76 12.23 -5.63 5.12
N GLY A 77 11.40 -5.73 4.07
CA GLY A 77 11.27 -6.94 3.27
C GLY A 77 10.75 -8.13 4.07
N ARG A 78 9.86 -7.87 5.01
CA ARG A 78 9.27 -8.87 5.91
C ARG A 78 7.75 -8.73 5.90
N VAL A 79 7.10 -9.82 6.20
CA VAL A 79 5.66 -9.84 6.46
C VAL A 79 5.44 -10.38 7.87
N ARG A 80 4.52 -9.74 8.58
CA ARG A 80 4.22 -10.06 9.98
C ARG A 80 2.76 -10.45 10.13
N ALA A 81 2.50 -11.59 10.76
CA ALA A 81 1.18 -11.98 11.24
C ALA A 81 1.01 -11.46 12.67
N VAL A 82 -0.10 -10.79 12.92
CA VAL A 82 -0.37 -10.14 14.21
C VAL A 82 -1.76 -10.54 14.70
N ARG A 83 -1.89 -10.81 16.01
CA ARG A 83 -3.16 -10.91 16.70
C ARG A 83 -3.50 -9.58 17.33
N THR A 84 -4.60 -8.96 16.90
CA THR A 84 -5.05 -7.67 17.45
C THR A 84 -5.75 -7.85 18.79
N GLU A 85 -5.94 -6.77 19.54
CA GLU A 85 -6.69 -6.78 20.80
C GLU A 85 -8.13 -7.22 20.61
N SER A 86 -8.75 -6.91 19.45
CA SER A 86 -10.11 -7.38 19.11
C SER A 86 -10.14 -8.85 18.67
N GLY A 87 -9.02 -9.57 18.70
CA GLY A 87 -8.90 -10.96 18.32
C GLY A 87 -8.81 -11.25 16.82
N LYS A 88 -8.68 -10.23 15.97
CA LYS A 88 -8.50 -10.38 14.52
C LYS A 88 -7.07 -10.79 14.16
N ASN A 89 -6.93 -11.48 13.04
CA ASN A 89 -5.64 -11.76 12.41
C ASN A 89 -5.32 -10.67 11.39
N ALA A 90 -4.30 -9.88 11.65
CA ALA A 90 -3.81 -8.87 10.73
C ALA A 90 -2.53 -9.35 10.04
N LEU A 91 -2.44 -9.13 8.73
CA LEU A 91 -1.25 -9.36 7.92
C LEU A 91 -0.59 -8.02 7.63
N ILE A 92 0.66 -7.85 8.02
CA ILE A 92 1.36 -6.57 7.87
C ILE A 92 2.58 -6.76 6.97
N PHE A 93 2.55 -6.13 5.79
CA PHE A 93 3.73 -6.02 4.92
C PHE A 93 4.58 -4.84 5.41
N LEU A 94 5.80 -5.11 5.86
CA LEU A 94 6.75 -4.10 6.36
C LEU A 94 7.55 -3.51 5.19
N GLY A 95 6.83 -2.85 4.30
CA GLY A 95 7.32 -2.26 3.06
C GLY A 95 6.53 -2.71 1.84
N ARG A 96 6.93 -2.22 0.67
CA ARG A 96 6.33 -2.55 -0.63
C ARG A 96 7.34 -2.51 -1.76
N THR A 97 6.97 -3.11 -2.89
CA THR A 97 7.65 -2.92 -4.18
C THR A 97 7.04 -1.73 -4.91
N HIS A 98 7.88 -0.91 -5.53
CA HIS A 98 7.41 0.24 -6.30
C HIS A 98 7.57 0.02 -7.80
N LEU A 99 6.73 0.68 -8.59
CA LEU A 99 6.78 0.59 -10.06
C LEU A 99 8.13 1.09 -10.63
N TYR A 100 8.76 2.08 -9.98
CA TYR A 100 10.06 2.60 -10.40
C TYR A 100 11.24 1.63 -10.17
N GLU A 101 11.05 0.54 -9.43
CA GLU A 101 12.07 -0.50 -9.30
C GLU A 101 12.31 -1.28 -10.62
N GLY A 102 11.46 -1.05 -11.64
CA GLY A 102 11.67 -1.58 -12.99
C GLY A 102 11.32 -3.07 -13.16
N ARG A 103 10.63 -3.68 -12.19
CA ARG A 103 10.26 -5.09 -12.18
C ARG A 103 8.89 -5.38 -12.81
N GLY A 104 8.24 -4.35 -13.39
CA GLY A 104 6.86 -4.45 -13.91
C GLY A 104 5.80 -4.21 -12.84
N VAL A 105 4.54 -4.38 -13.23
CA VAL A 105 3.38 -4.11 -12.38
C VAL A 105 3.09 -5.27 -11.43
N GLU A 106 3.28 -6.51 -11.88
CA GLU A 106 2.89 -7.71 -11.13
C GLU A 106 3.53 -7.79 -9.72
N PRO A 107 4.85 -7.55 -9.55
CA PRO A 107 5.45 -7.53 -8.21
C PRO A 107 4.93 -6.40 -7.31
N VAL A 108 4.45 -5.29 -7.89
CA VAL A 108 3.88 -4.16 -7.13
C VAL A 108 2.60 -4.57 -6.42
N VAL A 109 1.75 -5.35 -7.09
CA VAL A 109 0.42 -5.72 -6.59
C VAL A 109 0.37 -7.13 -5.99
N HIS A 110 1.47 -7.89 -6.10
CA HIS A 110 1.54 -9.27 -5.64
C HIS A 110 1.20 -9.41 -4.15
N GLY A 111 1.67 -8.49 -3.31
CA GLY A 111 1.40 -8.50 -1.87
C GLY A 111 -0.09 -8.38 -1.54
N VAL A 112 -0.81 -7.46 -2.17
CA VAL A 112 -2.25 -7.29 -1.93
C VAL A 112 -3.06 -8.46 -2.49
N ARG A 113 -2.70 -9.02 -3.66
CA ARG A 113 -3.31 -10.24 -4.19
C ARG A 113 -3.10 -11.42 -3.24
N THR A 114 -1.88 -11.61 -2.74
CA THR A 114 -1.55 -12.65 -1.74
C THR A 114 -2.39 -12.48 -0.48
N ALA A 115 -2.51 -11.25 0.04
CA ALA A 115 -3.28 -10.97 1.25
C ALA A 115 -4.77 -11.34 1.09
N VAL A 116 -5.39 -10.97 -0.03
CA VAL A 116 -6.79 -11.31 -0.31
C VAL A 116 -6.96 -12.82 -0.48
N ARG A 117 -6.03 -13.50 -1.17
CA ARG A 117 -6.02 -14.98 -1.25
C ARG A 117 -5.80 -15.66 0.10
N ALA A 118 -5.15 -14.98 1.05
CA ALA A 118 -4.99 -15.45 2.43
C ALA A 118 -6.20 -15.14 3.33
N GLY A 119 -7.26 -14.50 2.80
CA GLY A 119 -8.53 -14.26 3.48
C GLY A 119 -8.83 -12.80 3.81
N ALA A 120 -7.89 -11.86 3.63
CA ALA A 120 -8.08 -10.46 3.97
C ALA A 120 -9.23 -9.83 3.16
N ARG A 121 -10.23 -9.32 3.86
CA ARG A 121 -11.38 -8.63 3.25
C ARG A 121 -11.19 -7.13 3.20
N THR A 122 -10.29 -6.61 4.02
CA THR A 122 -9.93 -5.19 4.08
C THR A 122 -8.43 -5.05 3.82
N VAL A 123 -8.05 -4.10 2.97
CA VAL A 123 -6.66 -3.75 2.71
C VAL A 123 -6.44 -2.29 3.09
N VAL A 124 -5.54 -2.05 4.03
CA VAL A 124 -5.13 -0.71 4.47
C VAL A 124 -3.80 -0.39 3.79
N LEU A 125 -3.80 0.62 2.93
CA LEU A 125 -2.63 1.08 2.20
C LEU A 125 -2.13 2.38 2.83
N THR A 126 -0.90 2.38 3.35
CA THR A 126 -0.27 3.59 3.88
C THR A 126 0.86 4.05 2.96
N ASN A 127 1.10 5.34 2.92
CA ASN A 127 2.20 5.93 2.14
C ASN A 127 2.73 7.22 2.77
N ALA A 128 3.89 7.66 2.32
CA ALA A 128 4.36 9.01 2.46
C ALA A 128 3.95 9.80 1.21
N ALA A 129 3.52 11.04 1.38
CA ALA A 129 3.06 11.88 0.28
C ALA A 129 3.55 13.33 0.41
N GLY A 130 3.76 13.98 -0.73
CA GLY A 130 3.90 15.41 -0.81
C GLY A 130 2.52 16.09 -0.73
N GLY A 131 2.34 17.02 0.21
CA GLY A 131 1.12 17.80 0.34
C GLY A 131 1.03 18.88 -0.75
N LEU A 132 -0.12 19.02 -1.38
CA LEU A 132 -0.37 19.99 -2.45
C LEU A 132 -1.13 21.23 -1.97
N ARG A 133 -1.56 21.24 -0.70
CA ARG A 133 -2.32 22.33 -0.05
C ARG A 133 -1.56 22.84 1.19
N PRO A 134 -0.39 23.45 1.04
CA PRO A 134 0.42 23.90 2.18
C PRO A 134 -0.30 24.93 3.08
N GLU A 135 -1.38 25.52 2.59
CA GLU A 135 -2.26 26.41 3.33
C GLU A 135 -3.17 25.71 4.34
N THR A 136 -3.39 24.39 4.19
CA THR A 136 -4.31 23.60 5.01
C THR A 136 -3.77 22.24 5.44
N GLN A 137 -2.61 21.82 4.91
CA GLN A 137 -1.96 20.55 5.23
C GLN A 137 -0.63 20.81 5.95
N GLU A 138 -0.46 20.17 7.09
CA GLU A 138 0.78 20.24 7.85
C GLU A 138 1.66 19.01 7.66
N VAL A 139 2.98 19.19 7.70
CA VAL A 139 3.93 18.07 7.70
C VAL A 139 3.74 17.25 8.97
N GLY A 140 3.58 15.94 8.80
CA GLY A 140 3.24 15.00 9.87
C GLY A 140 1.74 14.73 10.00
N GLU A 141 0.89 15.39 9.24
CA GLU A 141 -0.55 15.11 9.20
C GLU A 141 -0.83 13.80 8.45
N ALA A 142 -1.79 13.02 8.97
CA ALA A 142 -2.35 11.87 8.26
C ALA A 142 -3.65 12.30 7.57
N VAL A 143 -3.76 11.97 6.26
CA VAL A 143 -4.90 12.33 5.41
C VAL A 143 -5.49 11.06 4.83
N LEU A 144 -6.82 10.89 4.89
CA LEU A 144 -7.53 9.81 4.22
C LEU A 144 -7.52 10.02 2.71
N ILE A 145 -7.25 8.97 1.97
CA ILE A 145 -7.41 8.99 0.52
C ILE A 145 -8.89 8.75 0.20
N SER A 146 -9.56 9.76 -0.35
CA SER A 146 -10.95 9.65 -0.79
C SER A 146 -11.08 9.13 -2.21
N ASP A 147 -10.10 9.46 -3.07
CA ASP A 147 -10.01 9.07 -4.47
C ASP A 147 -8.57 9.22 -4.97
N HIS A 148 -8.30 8.82 -6.22
CA HIS A 148 -6.98 8.98 -6.81
C HIS A 148 -7.00 9.41 -8.28
N ILE A 149 -5.88 9.99 -8.72
CA ILE A 149 -5.56 10.24 -10.13
C ILE A 149 -4.32 9.39 -10.47
N ASN A 150 -4.48 8.44 -11.38
CA ASN A 150 -3.39 7.56 -11.81
C ASN A 150 -2.62 8.14 -12.99
N LEU A 151 -1.48 8.76 -12.74
CA LEU A 151 -0.54 9.26 -13.76
C LEU A 151 0.68 8.34 -13.95
N THR A 152 0.65 7.12 -13.42
CA THR A 152 1.77 6.16 -13.55
C THR A 152 1.95 5.62 -14.96
N GLY A 153 0.92 5.72 -15.80
CA GLY A 153 0.86 5.09 -17.13
C GLY A 153 0.74 3.55 -17.09
N ALA A 154 0.38 2.99 -15.91
CA ALA A 154 0.28 1.54 -15.70
C ALA A 154 -1.08 1.15 -15.11
N ASN A 155 -1.47 -0.12 -15.32
CA ASN A 155 -2.67 -0.72 -14.76
C ASN A 155 -2.35 -2.19 -14.38
N PRO A 156 -2.75 -2.68 -13.20
CA PRO A 156 -2.51 -4.06 -12.79
C PRO A 156 -3.49 -5.07 -13.43
N ILE A 157 -4.57 -4.58 -14.04
CA ILE A 157 -5.55 -5.42 -14.71
C ILE A 157 -5.15 -5.63 -16.17
N THR A 158 -5.15 -6.87 -16.60
CA THR A 158 -4.84 -7.27 -17.98
C THR A 158 -6.06 -7.91 -18.65
N GLY A 159 -6.13 -7.81 -19.98
CA GLY A 159 -7.25 -8.33 -20.76
C GLY A 159 -8.52 -7.48 -20.66
N ALA A 160 -9.65 -8.07 -21.04
CA ALA A 160 -10.96 -7.39 -21.08
C ALA A 160 -11.74 -7.49 -19.75
N THR A 161 -11.05 -7.30 -18.64
CA THR A 161 -11.66 -7.29 -17.31
C THR A 161 -11.97 -5.86 -16.90
N PHE A 162 -13.25 -5.53 -16.75
CA PHE A 162 -13.72 -4.20 -16.38
C PHE A 162 -14.06 -4.17 -14.90
N VAL A 163 -13.34 -3.35 -14.14
CA VAL A 163 -13.52 -3.19 -12.69
C VAL A 163 -14.14 -1.83 -12.40
N ASP A 164 -15.22 -1.80 -11.64
CA ASP A 164 -15.82 -0.56 -11.18
C ASP A 164 -14.95 0.09 -10.10
N LEU A 165 -14.45 1.27 -10.39
CA LEU A 165 -13.62 2.08 -9.52
C LEU A 165 -14.33 3.33 -9.00
N THR A 166 -15.65 3.42 -9.11
CA THR A 166 -16.45 4.57 -8.62
C THR A 166 -16.23 4.80 -7.12
N GLU A 167 -16.03 3.73 -6.35
CA GLU A 167 -15.69 3.79 -4.93
C GLU A 167 -14.48 2.89 -4.65
N VAL A 168 -13.28 3.32 -5.04
CA VAL A 168 -12.05 2.56 -4.78
C VAL A 168 -11.78 2.50 -3.29
N TYR A 169 -11.77 3.67 -2.62
CA TYR A 169 -11.54 3.79 -1.19
C TYR A 169 -12.88 3.80 -0.46
N SER A 170 -13.13 2.74 0.30
CA SER A 170 -14.43 2.49 0.94
C SER A 170 -14.88 3.63 1.83
N ARG A 171 -16.06 4.20 1.53
CA ARG A 171 -16.70 5.24 2.34
C ARG A 171 -16.98 4.73 3.76
N ARG A 172 -17.44 3.47 3.87
CA ARG A 172 -17.66 2.82 5.17
C ARG A 172 -16.40 2.82 6.03
N LEU A 173 -15.24 2.49 5.44
CA LEU A 173 -13.95 2.49 6.17
C LEU A 173 -13.52 3.90 6.54
N ARG A 174 -13.69 4.88 5.65
CA ARG A 174 -13.38 6.29 5.95
C ARG A 174 -14.26 6.83 7.09
N ASP A 175 -15.54 6.50 7.11
CA ASP A 175 -16.46 6.87 8.20
C ASP A 175 -16.08 6.18 9.51
N LEU A 176 -15.62 4.92 9.47
CA LEU A 176 -15.07 4.22 10.63
C LEU A 176 -13.85 4.96 11.20
N VAL A 177 -12.93 5.40 10.32
CA VAL A 177 -11.75 6.16 10.76
C VAL A 177 -12.12 7.49 11.41
N ARG A 178 -13.12 8.21 10.91
CA ARG A 178 -13.64 9.42 11.58
C ARG A 178 -14.18 9.14 12.97
N GLY A 179 -14.65 7.92 13.23
CA GLY A 179 -15.02 7.48 14.59
C GLY A 179 -13.82 7.14 15.49
N VAL A 180 -12.60 7.09 14.95
CA VAL A 180 -11.33 6.93 15.69
C VAL A 180 -10.62 8.27 15.84
N GLU A 181 -10.52 9.02 14.74
CA GLU A 181 -9.85 10.32 14.65
C GLU A 181 -10.78 11.30 13.90
N PRO A 182 -11.65 12.02 14.63
CA PRO A 182 -12.67 12.89 14.03
C PRO A 182 -12.12 14.07 13.24
N THR A 183 -10.87 14.47 13.49
CA THR A 183 -10.23 15.62 12.84
C THR A 183 -9.52 15.26 11.54
N MET A 184 -9.47 13.95 11.19
CA MET A 184 -8.76 13.50 10.00
C MET A 184 -9.43 14.03 8.72
N THR A 185 -8.64 14.71 7.92
CA THR A 185 -9.04 15.27 6.62
C THR A 185 -9.05 14.20 5.54
N GLU A 186 -9.68 14.50 4.40
CA GLU A 186 -9.67 13.65 3.20
C GLU A 186 -9.10 14.43 2.00
N GLY A 187 -8.53 13.67 1.05
CA GLY A 187 -8.01 14.26 -0.17
C GLY A 187 -7.81 13.26 -1.31
N VAL A 188 -7.59 13.80 -2.50
CA VAL A 188 -7.31 13.06 -3.73
C VAL A 188 -5.80 12.84 -3.86
N TYR A 189 -5.39 11.56 -4.00
CA TYR A 189 -4.00 11.18 -4.15
C TYR A 189 -3.63 11.07 -5.63
N VAL A 190 -2.59 11.80 -6.08
CA VAL A 190 -2.05 11.73 -7.44
C VAL A 190 -0.83 10.80 -7.44
N ALA A 191 -0.86 9.76 -8.26
CA ALA A 191 0.23 8.81 -8.36
C ALA A 191 1.07 9.03 -9.60
N PHE A 192 2.38 9.24 -9.41
CA PHE A 192 3.39 9.20 -10.46
C PHE A 192 4.20 7.91 -10.41
N ARG A 193 4.88 7.62 -11.52
CA ARG A 193 5.76 6.45 -11.59
C ARG A 193 6.98 6.58 -10.69
N GLY A 194 7.58 7.77 -10.62
CA GLY A 194 8.89 7.99 -10.01
C GLY A 194 10.05 7.41 -10.83
N PRO A 195 11.31 7.35 -10.30
CA PRO A 195 11.72 7.71 -8.94
C PRO A 195 12.03 9.20 -8.74
N THR A 196 11.96 10.04 -9.79
CA THR A 196 12.17 11.48 -9.64
C THR A 196 10.99 12.11 -8.91
N TYR A 197 11.28 13.05 -8.02
CA TYR A 197 10.24 13.96 -7.54
C TYR A 197 9.71 14.80 -8.70
N GLU A 198 8.50 15.30 -8.52
CA GLU A 198 7.81 16.10 -9.51
C GLU A 198 8.50 17.47 -9.69
N THR A 199 8.39 18.04 -10.89
CA THR A 199 8.76 19.43 -11.13
C THR A 199 7.69 20.38 -10.54
N PRO A 200 8.01 21.65 -10.26
CA PRO A 200 7.01 22.63 -9.84
C PRO A 200 5.83 22.78 -10.82
N ALA A 201 6.05 22.58 -12.13
CA ALA A 201 5.00 22.62 -13.14
C ALA A 201 4.06 21.41 -13.03
N GLU A 202 4.58 20.21 -12.78
CA GLU A 202 3.79 18.99 -12.52
C GLU A 202 2.98 19.14 -11.22
N ILE A 203 3.53 19.75 -10.17
CA ILE A 203 2.81 20.05 -8.94
C ILE A 203 1.63 20.99 -9.20
N GLN A 204 1.83 22.07 -9.99
CA GLN A 204 0.74 22.96 -10.38
C GLN A 204 -0.32 22.23 -11.24
N MET A 205 0.09 21.36 -12.15
CA MET A 205 -0.83 20.50 -12.91
C MET A 205 -1.68 19.64 -11.99
N CYS A 206 -1.08 18.96 -10.99
CA CYS A 206 -1.81 18.16 -10.02
C CYS A 206 -2.86 18.97 -9.26
N ARG A 207 -2.53 20.19 -8.82
CA ARG A 207 -3.47 21.10 -8.15
C ARG A 207 -4.65 21.48 -9.03
N VAL A 208 -4.41 21.75 -10.31
CA VAL A 208 -5.46 22.08 -11.32
C VAL A 208 -6.36 20.87 -11.56
N LEU A 209 -5.79 19.64 -11.58
CA LEU A 209 -6.56 18.40 -11.73
C LEU A 209 -7.38 18.03 -10.49
N GLY A 210 -7.25 18.77 -9.39
CA GLY A 210 -7.97 18.50 -8.14
C GLY A 210 -7.26 17.57 -7.17
N GLY A 211 -5.95 17.32 -7.37
CA GLY A 211 -5.12 16.56 -6.43
C GLY A 211 -4.82 17.35 -5.15
N ASP A 212 -4.73 16.64 -4.04
CA ASP A 212 -4.40 17.18 -2.71
C ASP A 212 -3.07 16.62 -2.18
N MET A 213 -2.67 15.46 -2.68
CA MET A 213 -1.41 14.78 -2.30
C MET A 213 -0.78 14.14 -3.52
N VAL A 214 0.53 13.96 -3.49
CA VAL A 214 1.28 13.32 -4.59
C VAL A 214 2.25 12.28 -4.04
N GLY A 215 2.44 11.18 -4.78
CA GLY A 215 3.42 10.16 -4.45
C GLY A 215 3.58 9.10 -5.54
N MET A 216 4.28 8.00 -5.23
CA MET A 216 4.77 7.04 -6.22
C MET A 216 4.34 5.58 -5.92
N SER A 217 3.18 5.38 -5.27
CA SER A 217 2.71 4.06 -4.81
C SER A 217 1.18 3.98 -4.77
N THR A 218 0.65 2.98 -4.06
CA THR A 218 -0.74 2.88 -3.56
C THR A 218 -1.79 2.60 -4.63
N VAL A 219 -1.82 3.35 -5.74
CA VAL A 219 -2.92 3.31 -6.70
C VAL A 219 -3.06 1.95 -7.38
N LEU A 220 -1.96 1.36 -7.84
CA LEU A 220 -1.97 0.04 -8.46
C LEU A 220 -2.40 -1.05 -7.47
N GLU A 221 -1.94 -0.94 -6.22
CA GLU A 221 -2.33 -1.85 -5.13
C GLU A 221 -3.83 -1.71 -4.81
N ALA A 222 -4.35 -0.47 -4.79
CA ALA A 222 -5.76 -0.21 -4.56
C ALA A 222 -6.64 -0.80 -5.66
N VAL A 223 -6.26 -0.64 -6.93
CA VAL A 223 -6.97 -1.23 -8.08
C VAL A 223 -6.96 -2.76 -8.00
N ALA A 224 -5.80 -3.38 -7.71
CA ALA A 224 -5.69 -4.83 -7.60
C ALA A 224 -6.48 -5.39 -6.40
N ALA A 225 -6.50 -4.68 -5.27
CA ALA A 225 -7.31 -5.07 -4.11
C ALA A 225 -8.81 -5.00 -4.41
N ARG A 226 -9.27 -3.96 -5.12
CA ARG A 226 -10.67 -3.85 -5.58
C ARG A 226 -11.04 -4.92 -6.58
N GLU A 227 -10.18 -5.21 -7.54
CA GLU A 227 -10.37 -6.33 -8.48
C GLU A 227 -10.53 -7.66 -7.75
N ALA A 228 -9.74 -7.88 -6.72
CA ALA A 228 -9.80 -9.10 -5.89
C ALA A 228 -10.99 -9.11 -4.90
N GLY A 229 -11.84 -8.06 -4.87
CA GLY A 229 -13.05 -7.97 -4.05
C GLY A 229 -12.84 -7.46 -2.62
N ALA A 230 -11.67 -6.92 -2.28
CA ALA A 230 -11.44 -6.33 -0.97
C ALA A 230 -11.96 -4.89 -0.88
N GLU A 231 -12.33 -4.47 0.35
CA GLU A 231 -12.49 -3.06 0.67
C GLU A 231 -11.12 -2.42 0.89
N VAL A 232 -10.92 -1.21 0.40
CA VAL A 232 -9.65 -0.49 0.49
C VAL A 232 -9.79 0.75 1.37
N LEU A 233 -8.83 0.93 2.28
CA LEU A 233 -8.60 2.16 3.01
C LEU A 233 -7.22 2.70 2.64
N GLY A 234 -7.13 3.94 2.19
CA GLY A 234 -5.86 4.62 1.92
C GLY A 234 -5.59 5.70 2.95
N ILE A 235 -4.36 5.76 3.48
CA ILE A 235 -3.92 6.81 4.41
C ILE A 235 -2.56 7.32 3.97
N SER A 236 -2.46 8.61 3.69
CA SER A 236 -1.22 9.31 3.39
C SER A 236 -0.69 10.02 4.62
N LEU A 237 0.61 9.90 4.90
CA LEU A 237 1.33 10.78 5.80
C LEU A 237 1.94 11.91 4.96
N VAL A 238 1.55 13.15 5.20
CA VAL A 238 2.16 14.31 4.57
C VAL A 238 3.56 14.48 5.14
N THR A 239 4.58 14.21 4.33
CA THR A 239 5.98 14.24 4.79
C THR A 239 6.74 15.48 4.37
N ASN A 240 6.23 16.17 3.35
CA ASN A 240 6.80 17.40 2.80
C ASN A 240 5.73 18.12 1.98
N PRO A 241 5.83 19.43 1.78
CA PRO A 241 5.10 20.12 0.72
C PRO A 241 5.57 19.67 -0.66
N GLY A 242 4.69 19.70 -1.65
CA GLY A 242 5.05 19.40 -3.04
C GLY A 242 6.14 20.32 -3.58
N ALA A 243 6.89 19.84 -4.59
CA ALA A 243 8.03 20.56 -5.15
C ALA A 243 7.66 21.99 -5.58
N GLY A 244 8.47 22.97 -5.20
CA GLY A 244 8.29 24.38 -5.55
C GLY A 244 7.23 25.15 -4.75
N LEU A 245 6.50 24.49 -3.83
CA LEU A 245 5.52 25.18 -2.99
C LEU A 245 6.17 25.96 -1.83
N VAL A 246 7.29 25.47 -1.32
CA VAL A 246 8.02 26.08 -0.18
C VAL A 246 9.52 26.11 -0.45
N GLY A 247 10.05 26.76 -1.39
CA GLY A 247 11.44 27.16 -1.62
C GLY A 247 12.61 26.26 -1.14
N LYS A 248 12.35 24.99 -0.74
CA LYS A 248 13.35 24.03 -0.27
C LYS A 248 13.42 22.82 -1.20
N PRO A 249 14.63 22.28 -1.47
CA PRO A 249 14.77 21.01 -2.17
C PRO A 249 14.18 19.86 -1.36
N LEU A 250 13.61 18.84 -2.04
CA LEU A 250 13.07 17.63 -1.43
C LEU A 250 14.19 16.63 -1.14
N ASN A 251 14.03 15.87 -0.04
CA ASN A 251 15.02 14.92 0.45
C ASN A 251 14.30 13.72 1.09
N HIS A 252 14.72 12.51 0.71
CA HIS A 252 14.12 11.28 1.23
C HIS A 252 14.41 11.05 2.74
N GLU A 253 15.49 11.59 3.28
CA GLU A 253 15.79 11.50 4.71
C GLU A 253 14.76 12.26 5.55
N GLU A 254 14.26 13.41 5.06
CA GLU A 254 13.18 14.16 5.73
C GLU A 254 11.90 13.33 5.79
N VAL A 255 11.56 12.58 4.72
CA VAL A 255 10.44 11.65 4.69
C VAL A 255 10.55 10.61 5.81
N LEU A 256 11.71 9.98 5.95
CA LEU A 256 11.97 9.00 7.01
C LEU A 256 11.95 9.62 8.40
N GLN A 257 12.46 10.85 8.55
CA GLN A 257 12.45 11.58 9.82
C GLN A 257 11.02 11.89 10.28
N VAL A 258 10.17 12.38 9.39
CA VAL A 258 8.75 12.64 9.70
C VAL A 258 8.07 11.33 10.12
N GLY A 259 8.32 10.23 9.40
CA GLY A 259 7.82 8.91 9.78
C GLY A 259 8.23 8.50 11.21
N ARG A 260 9.50 8.67 11.56
CA ARG A 260 10.00 8.37 12.93
C ARG A 260 9.32 9.22 14.00
N THR A 261 9.18 10.52 13.77
CA THR A 261 8.59 11.44 14.76
C THR A 261 7.08 11.24 14.96
N THR A 262 6.39 10.72 13.94
CA THR A 262 4.95 10.47 13.98
C THR A 262 4.58 9.02 14.31
N ALA A 263 5.55 8.11 14.37
CA ALA A 263 5.33 6.67 14.46
C ALA A 263 4.39 6.25 15.59
N ALA A 264 4.57 6.78 16.78
CA ALA A 264 3.72 6.45 17.93
C ALA A 264 2.26 6.83 17.70
N ARG A 265 2.01 8.05 17.18
CA ARG A 265 0.65 8.52 16.85
C ARG A 265 0.04 7.69 15.72
N MET A 266 0.79 7.37 14.67
CA MET A 266 0.33 6.53 13.58
C MET A 266 0.05 5.09 14.04
N GLY A 267 0.83 4.57 14.98
CA GLY A 267 0.59 3.26 15.58
C GLY A 267 -0.74 3.21 16.34
N VAL A 268 -1.01 4.19 17.18
CA VAL A 268 -2.30 4.31 17.90
C VAL A 268 -3.47 4.43 16.92
N LEU A 269 -3.32 5.23 15.88
CA LEU A 269 -4.33 5.38 14.82
C LEU A 269 -4.64 4.04 14.15
N LEU A 270 -3.61 3.34 13.66
CA LEU A 270 -3.78 2.05 12.96
C LEU A 270 -4.36 0.99 13.89
N ALA A 271 -3.89 0.88 15.13
CA ALA A 271 -4.46 -0.03 16.12
C ALA A 271 -5.94 0.26 16.38
N GLY A 272 -6.30 1.52 16.57
CA GLY A 272 -7.69 1.96 16.74
C GLY A 272 -8.59 1.61 15.55
N ILE A 273 -8.09 1.75 14.32
CA ILE A 273 -8.80 1.39 13.09
C ILE A 273 -9.00 -0.13 13.03
N VAL A 274 -7.90 -0.89 13.14
CA VAL A 274 -7.93 -2.35 12.95
C VAL A 274 -8.81 -3.04 14.00
N ASN A 275 -8.82 -2.54 15.24
CA ASN A 275 -9.67 -3.07 16.31
C ASN A 275 -11.17 -2.81 16.08
N LYS A 276 -11.53 -1.82 15.25
CA LYS A 276 -12.94 -1.50 14.92
C LYS A 276 -13.41 -2.11 13.60
N LEU A 277 -12.53 -2.68 12.75
CA LEU A 277 -12.93 -3.37 11.54
C LEU A 277 -13.79 -4.59 11.85
#